data_448a2f47e5b157f2630ccdc461f242df
#
_entry.id   448a2f47e5b157f2630ccdc461f242df
#
_cell.length_a   1.000
_cell.length_b   1.000
_cell.length_c   1.000
_cell.angle_alpha   90.00
_cell.angle_beta   90.00
_cell.angle_gamma   90.00
#
_symmetry.space_group_name_H-M   'P 1'
#
loop_
_entity.id
_entity.type
_entity.pdbx_description
1 polymer ?
#
loop_
_entity_poly.entity_id
_entity_poly.type
_entity_poly.pdbx_seq_one_letter_code
_entity_poly.pdbx_strand_id
1 'polypeptide(L)'
;MEFETLSDMKRTNMCGELNASDENKEVVLMGWVAKNRKLGGVNFVTLRDRTGIVQLAFNDSTDKDVFEKSEHLKGEYVIAVKGKVLRRTPENVNKNMPTGEIEVFVTELRVLNSSETPPFYIEENIDTNDALRLKYRYLDLRRPDMQKNMMLRHKVTKIARDYFDANGFLEIETPMLTKSTPEGARDYLVPSRVQQGKFYALPQSPQQYKQMLMLAGYDRYFQVVRCFRDEDLRADRQPEFTQLDMELSFVDIDTIININEGFLKKVFKEAMGIDIETPFIRMPYNEAMNRFGSDKPDTRFGLEFIDISDEVKNCGFKVFSGAVENGGSVRCINVKGLGNKLSRKKLDALSEYVKTYKAKGMSWIVVEDDSLRSQITKFLSDDEINSILSKTDAVPGDAILIIADKNDVVYDALGNLRLEVARQFDLIDNSKFNFLWVTDFPLFEYSEEEDRYVAKHHPFTHPVDEDIEKLETEPQNVRAKAYDIILNGSEIGGGSLRIFNSDLQERMFKALGFTHDEAWERFGHLMEAFKYGTPPHGGLAYGLDRLVMIMAGCDSIRDVIAFPKVQTASELMLKSPSYVDKKQLEELGIEITVPVDDGEKENSDNE
;
A
#
# COMPACT_ATOMS: atom_id res chain seq x y z
N MET A 1 0.53 -44.82 11.31
CA MET A 1 0.77 -44.20 12.62
C MET A 1 -0.61 -43.83 13.14
N GLU A 2 -1.00 -44.28 14.33
CA GLU A 2 -2.27 -43.86 14.94
C GLU A 2 -2.14 -42.40 15.40
N PHE A 3 -3.18 -41.59 15.22
CA PHE A 3 -3.21 -40.23 15.69
C PHE A 3 -3.55 -40.22 17.18
N GLU A 4 -2.80 -39.40 17.90
CA GLU A 4 -2.94 -39.26 19.36
C GLU A 4 -3.67 -37.95 19.69
N THR A 5 -4.30 -37.93 20.86
CA THR A 5 -5.00 -36.73 21.35
C THR A 5 -4.09 -35.93 22.30
N LEU A 6 -4.41 -34.65 22.50
CA LEU A 6 -3.71 -33.83 23.50
C LEU A 6 -3.87 -34.37 24.92
N SER A 7 -5.02 -34.97 25.22
CA SER A 7 -5.35 -35.51 26.54
C SER A 7 -5.03 -34.51 27.66
N ASP A 8 -4.02 -34.78 28.46
CA ASP A 8 -3.56 -33.96 29.59
C ASP A 8 -2.48 -32.93 29.25
N MET A 9 -1.90 -33.01 28.03
CA MET A 9 -0.90 -32.04 27.58
C MET A 9 -1.50 -30.65 27.37
N LYS A 10 -0.98 -29.67 28.08
CA LYS A 10 -1.28 -28.24 27.87
C LYS A 10 0.00 -27.51 27.52
N ARG A 11 -0.01 -26.74 26.42
CA ARG A 11 1.14 -25.92 26.03
C ARG A 11 1.55 -25.00 27.16
N THR A 12 2.83 -25.02 27.54
CA THR A 12 3.40 -24.13 28.56
C THR A 12 4.12 -22.93 27.96
N ASN A 13 4.78 -23.12 26.81
CA ASN A 13 5.61 -22.11 26.15
C ASN A 13 5.41 -22.15 24.63
N MET A 14 5.72 -21.05 23.97
CA MET A 14 5.88 -20.99 22.53
C MET A 14 7.32 -21.35 22.16
N CYS A 15 7.51 -21.88 20.93
CA CYS A 15 8.82 -22.39 20.48
C CYS A 15 9.90 -21.29 20.44
N GLY A 16 9.57 -20.13 19.87
CA GLY A 16 10.54 -19.03 19.70
C GLY A 16 10.76 -18.18 20.94
N GLU A 17 10.00 -18.39 22.02
CA GLU A 17 10.15 -17.64 23.27
C GLU A 17 11.20 -18.25 24.21
N LEU A 18 11.58 -19.52 23.98
CA LEU A 18 12.56 -20.21 24.81
C LEU A 18 13.97 -19.65 24.61
N ASN A 19 14.70 -19.55 25.70
CA ASN A 19 16.07 -19.05 25.71
C ASN A 19 16.91 -19.70 26.83
N ALA A 20 18.18 -19.29 26.98
CA ALA A 20 19.11 -19.87 27.94
C ALA A 20 18.67 -19.73 29.42
N SER A 21 17.78 -18.76 29.76
CA SER A 21 17.24 -18.62 31.13
C SER A 21 16.18 -19.69 31.48
N ASP A 22 15.72 -20.43 30.48
CA ASP A 22 14.76 -21.53 30.66
C ASP A 22 15.46 -22.88 30.90
N GLU A 23 16.79 -22.90 30.99
CA GLU A 23 17.56 -24.12 31.22
C GLU A 23 17.01 -24.90 32.44
N ASN A 24 16.91 -26.22 32.25
CA ASN A 24 16.35 -27.19 33.22
C ASN A 24 14.84 -27.12 33.47
N LYS A 25 14.08 -26.20 32.85
CA LYS A 25 12.63 -26.20 32.91
C LYS A 25 12.02 -27.35 32.11
N GLU A 26 10.96 -27.96 32.67
CA GLU A 26 10.07 -28.81 31.90
C GLU A 26 9.11 -27.95 31.09
N VAL A 27 8.96 -28.27 29.80
CA VAL A 27 8.10 -27.54 28.89
C VAL A 27 7.22 -28.48 28.06
N VAL A 28 6.04 -28.02 27.71
CA VAL A 28 5.17 -28.65 26.72
C VAL A 28 5.05 -27.72 25.51
N LEU A 29 5.52 -28.20 24.37
CA LEU A 29 5.51 -27.45 23.12
C LEU A 29 4.61 -28.13 22.10
N MET A 30 4.01 -27.34 21.23
CA MET A 30 3.12 -27.82 20.17
C MET A 30 3.34 -27.00 18.90
N GLY A 31 3.40 -27.66 17.77
CA GLY A 31 3.63 -26.99 16.49
C GLY A 31 3.76 -27.94 15.33
N TRP A 32 4.35 -27.43 14.28
CA TRP A 32 4.63 -28.16 13.05
C TRP A 32 6.10 -28.56 12.96
N VAL A 33 6.35 -29.78 12.51
CA VAL A 33 7.71 -30.25 12.21
C VAL A 33 8.24 -29.49 11.00
N ALA A 34 9.20 -28.60 11.20
CA ALA A 34 9.83 -27.88 10.10
C ALA A 34 10.91 -28.76 9.42
N LYS A 35 11.70 -29.50 10.22
CA LYS A 35 12.79 -30.33 9.70
C LYS A 35 13.06 -31.52 10.63
N ASN A 36 13.39 -32.69 10.06
CA ASN A 36 13.82 -33.88 10.80
C ASN A 36 15.17 -34.32 10.27
N ARG A 37 16.17 -34.53 11.14
CA ARG A 37 17.54 -34.88 10.80
C ARG A 37 18.04 -36.02 11.73
N LYS A 38 18.51 -37.09 11.14
CA LYS A 38 19.15 -38.21 11.84
C LYS A 38 20.67 -38.09 11.75
N LEU A 39 21.35 -38.14 12.87
CA LEU A 39 22.81 -38.05 12.94
C LEU A 39 23.36 -38.95 14.04
N GLY A 40 24.00 -40.05 13.67
CA GLY A 40 24.81 -40.90 14.56
C GLY A 40 24.10 -41.38 15.84
N GLY A 41 22.86 -41.88 15.72
CA GLY A 41 22.09 -42.37 16.88
C GLY A 41 21.33 -41.29 17.65
N VAL A 42 21.37 -40.03 17.16
CA VAL A 42 20.57 -38.91 17.68
C VAL A 42 19.62 -38.46 16.59
N ASN A 43 18.39 -38.15 16.95
CA ASN A 43 17.43 -37.55 16.04
C ASN A 43 17.16 -36.10 16.47
N PHE A 44 17.26 -35.15 15.54
CA PHE A 44 16.98 -33.72 15.76
C PHE A 44 15.78 -33.30 14.94
N VAL A 45 14.76 -32.80 15.61
CA VAL A 45 13.54 -32.28 15.00
C VAL A 45 13.46 -30.79 15.27
N THR A 46 13.31 -29.97 14.23
CA THR A 46 12.99 -28.55 14.39
C THR A 46 11.47 -28.41 14.46
N LEU A 47 10.96 -27.96 15.59
CA LEU A 47 9.55 -27.64 15.80
C LEU A 47 9.31 -26.14 15.56
N ARG A 48 8.27 -25.82 14.81
CA ARG A 48 7.90 -24.44 14.45
C ARG A 48 6.51 -24.10 14.99
N ASP A 49 6.38 -22.92 15.52
CA ASP A 49 5.10 -22.25 15.73
C ASP A 49 5.16 -20.78 15.24
N ARG A 50 4.17 -19.96 15.54
CA ARG A 50 4.11 -18.57 15.08
C ARG A 50 5.20 -17.65 15.65
N THR A 51 5.87 -18.04 16.75
CA THR A 51 6.92 -17.23 17.40
C THR A 51 8.32 -17.58 16.88
N GLY A 52 8.46 -18.70 16.21
CA GLY A 52 9.72 -19.16 15.68
C GLY A 52 9.91 -20.69 15.75
N ILE A 53 11.16 -21.09 15.86
CA ILE A 53 11.57 -22.49 15.84
C ILE A 53 12.41 -22.83 17.05
N VAL A 54 12.32 -24.11 17.50
CA VAL A 54 13.21 -24.68 18.52
C VAL A 54 13.66 -26.08 18.09
N GLN A 55 14.88 -26.48 18.47
CA GLN A 55 15.36 -27.84 18.25
C GLN A 55 14.88 -28.76 19.36
N LEU A 56 14.29 -29.87 18.96
CA LEU A 56 14.01 -31.02 19.81
C LEU A 56 15.13 -32.06 19.60
N ALA A 57 15.60 -32.67 20.70
CA ALA A 57 16.63 -33.69 20.67
C ALA A 57 16.10 -35.00 21.25
N PHE A 58 16.41 -36.11 20.54
CA PHE A 58 16.10 -37.50 20.92
C PHE A 58 17.41 -38.27 20.84
N ASN A 59 17.79 -39.02 21.87
CA ASN A 59 19.01 -39.78 21.91
C ASN A 59 18.81 -41.12 22.63
N ASP A 60 19.87 -41.84 22.92
CA ASP A 60 19.85 -43.17 23.57
C ASP A 60 19.20 -43.18 24.95
N SER A 61 19.05 -42.01 25.60
CA SER A 61 18.35 -41.85 26.86
C SER A 61 16.83 -41.61 26.70
N THR A 62 16.36 -41.37 25.46
CA THR A 62 14.95 -41.23 25.16
C THR A 62 14.27 -42.60 25.19
N ASP A 63 13.04 -42.67 25.70
CA ASP A 63 12.23 -43.86 25.65
C ASP A 63 12.20 -44.43 24.21
N LYS A 64 12.31 -45.76 24.07
CA LYS A 64 12.46 -46.43 22.77
C LYS A 64 11.31 -46.12 21.82
N ASP A 65 10.07 -46.13 22.34
CA ASP A 65 8.88 -45.90 21.51
C ASP A 65 8.81 -44.44 21.07
N VAL A 66 9.22 -43.52 21.94
CA VAL A 66 9.31 -42.08 21.65
C VAL A 66 10.39 -41.80 20.60
N PHE A 67 11.56 -42.45 20.74
CA PHE A 67 12.65 -42.34 19.78
C PHE A 67 12.24 -42.88 18.40
N GLU A 68 11.65 -44.07 18.32
CA GLU A 68 11.16 -44.66 17.09
C GLU A 68 10.08 -43.82 16.42
N LYS A 69 9.13 -43.26 17.18
CA LYS A 69 8.15 -42.28 16.65
C LYS A 69 8.85 -41.05 16.05
N SER A 70 9.89 -40.53 16.70
CA SER A 70 10.60 -39.35 16.22
C SER A 70 11.26 -39.57 14.86
N GLU A 71 11.74 -40.80 14.60
CA GLU A 71 12.36 -41.12 13.33
C GLU A 71 11.40 -41.11 12.13
N HIS A 72 10.10 -41.34 12.37
CA HIS A 72 9.06 -41.38 11.35
C HIS A 72 8.37 -40.03 11.10
N LEU A 73 8.74 -38.97 11.85
CA LEU A 73 8.21 -37.64 11.64
C LEU A 73 8.62 -37.07 10.27
N LYS A 74 7.66 -36.50 9.56
CA LYS A 74 7.88 -35.82 8.28
C LYS A 74 7.59 -34.32 8.45
N GLY A 75 8.03 -33.52 7.49
CA GLY A 75 7.73 -32.10 7.44
C GLY A 75 6.23 -31.82 7.53
N GLU A 76 5.89 -30.74 8.21
CA GLU A 76 4.54 -30.25 8.47
C GLU A 76 3.62 -31.18 9.31
N TYR A 77 4.13 -32.30 9.86
CA TYR A 77 3.38 -33.05 10.88
C TYR A 77 3.10 -32.15 12.09
N VAL A 78 1.91 -32.27 12.66
CA VAL A 78 1.52 -31.56 13.88
C VAL A 78 1.82 -32.45 15.09
N ILE A 79 2.67 -31.97 15.98
CA ILE A 79 3.10 -32.72 17.15
C ILE A 79 2.95 -31.91 18.45
N ALA A 80 2.79 -32.64 19.54
CA ALA A 80 2.94 -32.14 20.90
C ALA A 80 4.08 -32.91 21.57
N VAL A 81 4.95 -32.18 22.27
CA VAL A 81 6.08 -32.77 22.98
C VAL A 81 6.15 -32.24 24.40
N LYS A 82 6.51 -33.13 25.34
CA LYS A 82 6.97 -32.75 26.68
C LYS A 82 8.46 -33.01 26.76
N GLY A 83 9.21 -32.09 27.35
CA GLY A 83 10.66 -32.26 27.45
C GLY A 83 11.30 -31.25 28.38
N LYS A 84 12.60 -31.39 28.56
CA LYS A 84 13.43 -30.52 29.39
C LYS A 84 14.31 -29.63 28.53
N VAL A 85 14.33 -28.34 28.82
CA VAL A 85 15.23 -27.39 28.14
C VAL A 85 16.66 -27.63 28.60
N LEU A 86 17.57 -27.85 27.68
CA LEU A 86 18.99 -28.02 27.93
C LEU A 86 19.78 -26.97 27.16
N ARG A 87 20.87 -26.49 27.75
CA ARG A 87 21.82 -25.63 27.07
C ARG A 87 22.73 -26.47 26.17
N ARG A 88 22.95 -26.03 24.94
CA ARG A 88 23.91 -26.66 24.04
C ARG A 88 25.34 -26.34 24.47
N THR A 89 26.27 -27.25 24.15
CA THR A 89 27.70 -26.95 24.33
C THR A 89 28.11 -25.81 23.39
N PRO A 90 29.12 -25.02 23.73
CA PRO A 90 29.55 -23.86 22.93
C PRO A 90 29.80 -24.18 21.44
N GLU A 91 30.29 -25.38 21.16
CA GLU A 91 30.57 -25.87 19.78
C GLU A 91 29.30 -26.16 18.98
N ASN A 92 28.19 -26.45 19.68
CA ASN A 92 26.92 -26.84 19.07
C ASN A 92 25.90 -25.70 19.03
N VAL A 93 26.25 -24.49 19.50
CA VAL A 93 25.38 -23.31 19.43
C VAL A 93 25.11 -22.96 17.97
N ASN A 94 23.85 -22.91 17.59
CA ASN A 94 23.45 -22.50 16.24
C ASN A 94 23.16 -20.98 16.19
N LYS A 95 24.12 -20.21 15.73
CA LYS A 95 24.00 -18.74 15.61
C LYS A 95 22.94 -18.25 14.61
N ASN A 96 22.48 -19.12 13.72
CA ASN A 96 21.45 -18.80 12.73
C ASN A 96 20.02 -19.06 13.23
N MET A 97 19.86 -19.45 14.48
CA MET A 97 18.56 -19.73 15.11
C MET A 97 18.44 -18.89 16.38
N PRO A 98 17.38 -18.11 16.56
CA PRO A 98 17.19 -17.30 17.79
C PRO A 98 17.26 -18.13 19.08
N THR A 99 16.72 -19.36 19.06
CA THR A 99 16.76 -20.32 20.18
C THR A 99 18.01 -21.20 20.14
N GLY A 100 19.02 -20.87 19.36
CA GLY A 100 20.15 -21.74 19.03
C GLY A 100 21.11 -22.07 20.19
N GLU A 101 21.01 -21.37 21.34
CA GLU A 101 21.78 -21.69 22.55
C GLU A 101 21.20 -22.87 23.33
N ILE A 102 19.95 -23.25 23.04
CA ILE A 102 19.22 -24.29 23.76
C ILE A 102 18.68 -25.37 22.82
N GLU A 103 18.32 -26.49 23.38
CA GLU A 103 17.52 -27.52 22.76
C GLU A 103 16.58 -28.14 23.80
N VAL A 104 15.52 -28.81 23.36
CA VAL A 104 14.59 -29.50 24.26
C VAL A 104 14.80 -30.99 24.14
N PHE A 105 15.28 -31.63 25.21
CA PHE A 105 15.37 -33.07 25.32
C PHE A 105 13.96 -33.63 25.58
N VAL A 106 13.44 -34.42 24.64
CA VAL A 106 12.05 -34.87 24.62
C VAL A 106 11.88 -36.13 25.44
N THR A 107 10.91 -36.13 26.34
CA THR A 107 10.50 -37.29 27.17
C THR A 107 9.18 -37.91 26.73
N GLU A 108 8.29 -37.13 26.09
CA GLU A 108 7.01 -37.58 25.55
C GLU A 108 6.75 -36.91 24.20
N LEU A 109 6.29 -37.71 23.23
CA LEU A 109 5.95 -37.26 21.88
C LEU A 109 4.58 -37.80 21.50
N ARG A 110 3.68 -36.91 21.06
CA ARG A 110 2.40 -37.26 20.45
C ARG A 110 2.32 -36.71 19.04
N VAL A 111 1.88 -37.55 18.10
CA VAL A 111 1.60 -37.14 16.73
C VAL A 111 0.11 -36.87 16.63
N LEU A 112 -0.22 -35.57 16.53
CA LEU A 112 -1.61 -35.10 16.52
C LEU A 112 -2.23 -35.20 15.13
N ASN A 113 -1.42 -34.94 14.09
CA ASN A 113 -1.85 -35.06 12.70
C ASN A 113 -0.65 -35.25 11.77
N SER A 114 -0.88 -35.94 10.66
CA SER A 114 0.09 -36.06 9.57
C SER A 114 -0.08 -34.93 8.56
N SER A 115 0.84 -34.88 7.62
CA SER A 115 0.78 -33.97 6.46
C SER A 115 1.22 -34.72 5.21
N GLU A 116 0.59 -34.39 4.10
CA GLU A 116 1.17 -34.66 2.78
C GLU A 116 2.33 -33.70 2.52
N THR A 117 3.09 -33.99 1.46
CA THR A 117 4.15 -33.06 1.05
C THR A 117 3.54 -31.74 0.55
N PRO A 118 3.84 -30.60 1.19
CA PRO A 118 3.33 -29.32 0.73
C PRO A 118 3.74 -29.00 -0.71
N PRO A 119 2.91 -28.24 -1.47
CA PRO A 119 3.22 -27.90 -2.86
C PRO A 119 4.40 -26.92 -3.00
N PHE A 120 4.86 -26.31 -1.91
CA PHE A 120 6.04 -25.46 -1.80
C PHE A 120 6.63 -25.50 -0.39
N TYR A 121 7.87 -25.07 -0.24
CA TYR A 121 8.54 -25.01 1.05
C TYR A 121 7.99 -23.90 1.97
N ILE A 122 7.85 -24.23 3.26
CA ILE A 122 7.44 -23.25 4.28
C ILE A 122 8.70 -22.58 4.84
N GLU A 123 9.34 -21.78 4.02
CA GLU A 123 10.60 -21.06 4.30
C GLU A 123 10.48 -19.62 3.84
N GLU A 124 11.41 -18.75 4.26
CA GLU A 124 11.49 -17.36 3.77
C GLU A 124 12.01 -17.33 2.32
N ASN A 125 11.67 -16.28 1.59
CA ASN A 125 12.22 -15.97 0.26
C ASN A 125 12.11 -17.12 -0.77
N ILE A 126 10.97 -17.79 -0.84
CA ILE A 126 10.73 -18.85 -1.84
C ILE A 126 10.46 -18.25 -3.23
N ASP A 127 11.00 -18.90 -4.26
CA ASP A 127 10.68 -18.62 -5.66
C ASP A 127 9.48 -19.48 -6.12
N THR A 128 8.29 -19.14 -5.65
CA THR A 128 7.05 -19.85 -5.97
C THR A 128 6.05 -18.88 -6.58
N ASN A 129 5.40 -19.31 -7.66
CA ASN A 129 4.38 -18.52 -8.35
C ASN A 129 3.27 -18.07 -7.39
N ASP A 130 2.88 -16.79 -7.49
CA ASP A 130 1.85 -16.19 -6.65
C ASP A 130 0.52 -16.94 -6.69
N ALA A 131 0.09 -17.44 -7.85
CA ALA A 131 -1.16 -18.19 -7.97
C ALA A 131 -1.15 -19.47 -7.12
N LEU A 132 -0.03 -20.19 -7.08
CA LEU A 132 0.11 -21.38 -6.23
C LEU A 132 0.13 -21.01 -4.74
N ARG A 133 0.84 -19.95 -4.36
CA ARG A 133 0.86 -19.43 -2.99
C ARG A 133 -0.55 -19.01 -2.54
N LEU A 134 -1.32 -18.35 -3.39
CA LEU A 134 -2.67 -17.88 -3.08
C LEU A 134 -3.70 -19.02 -3.07
N LYS A 135 -3.54 -20.05 -3.91
CA LYS A 135 -4.36 -21.27 -3.86
C LYS A 135 -4.21 -22.01 -2.52
N TYR A 136 -2.98 -22.11 -2.01
CA TYR A 136 -2.67 -22.74 -0.73
C TYR A 136 -2.31 -21.69 0.33
N ARG A 137 -3.08 -20.61 0.40
CA ARG A 137 -2.76 -19.44 1.24
C ARG A 137 -2.55 -19.77 2.72
N TYR A 138 -3.27 -20.76 3.26
CA TYR A 138 -3.09 -21.23 4.62
C TYR A 138 -1.69 -21.86 4.87
N LEU A 139 -1.03 -22.41 3.85
CA LEU A 139 0.36 -22.84 3.92
C LEU A 139 1.32 -21.66 3.76
N ASP A 140 1.06 -20.76 2.83
CA ASP A 140 1.85 -19.57 2.61
C ASP A 140 1.90 -18.69 3.88
N LEU A 141 0.78 -18.56 4.60
CA LEU A 141 0.69 -17.86 5.88
C LEU A 141 1.47 -18.54 7.04
N ARG A 142 1.94 -19.77 6.88
CA ARG A 142 2.87 -20.41 7.84
C ARG A 142 4.31 -19.97 7.67
N ARG A 143 4.66 -19.34 6.54
CA ARG A 143 6.03 -18.87 6.28
C ARG A 143 6.39 -17.77 7.26
N PRO A 144 7.65 -17.73 7.75
CA PRO A 144 8.07 -16.77 8.76
C PRO A 144 7.92 -15.31 8.33
N ASP A 145 8.23 -14.98 7.06
CA ASP A 145 8.06 -13.65 6.48
C ASP A 145 6.58 -13.23 6.46
N MET A 146 5.67 -14.11 6.03
CA MET A 146 4.24 -13.85 6.03
C MET A 146 3.70 -13.66 7.46
N GLN A 147 4.17 -14.46 8.42
CA GLN A 147 3.79 -14.31 9.83
C GLN A 147 4.28 -12.98 10.41
N LYS A 148 5.51 -12.58 10.10
CA LYS A 148 6.04 -11.24 10.49
C LYS A 148 5.16 -10.12 9.97
N ASN A 149 4.74 -10.19 8.70
CA ASN A 149 3.87 -9.19 8.09
C ASN A 149 2.51 -9.10 8.79
N MET A 150 1.88 -10.24 9.09
CA MET A 150 0.59 -10.26 9.82
C MET A 150 0.74 -9.75 11.26
N MET A 151 1.83 -10.08 11.94
CA MET A 151 2.11 -9.57 13.29
C MET A 151 2.40 -8.06 13.27
N LEU A 152 3.12 -7.55 12.26
CA LEU A 152 3.34 -6.12 12.07
C LEU A 152 2.00 -5.39 11.86
N ARG A 153 1.15 -5.90 10.96
CA ARG A 153 -0.20 -5.37 10.73
C ARG A 153 -1.02 -5.29 12.03
N HIS A 154 -1.03 -6.38 12.78
CA HIS A 154 -1.72 -6.42 14.09
C HIS A 154 -1.17 -5.34 15.03
N LYS A 155 0.17 -5.22 15.12
CA LYS A 155 0.82 -4.26 16.01
C LYS A 155 0.51 -2.81 15.62
N VAL A 156 0.56 -2.48 14.31
CA VAL A 156 0.18 -1.15 13.79
C VAL A 156 -1.27 -0.82 14.16
N THR A 157 -2.19 -1.76 13.93
CA THR A 157 -3.62 -1.56 14.25
C THR A 157 -3.84 -1.34 15.75
N LYS A 158 -3.14 -2.11 16.60
CA LYS A 158 -3.22 -1.93 18.06
C LYS A 158 -2.70 -0.56 18.48
N ILE A 159 -1.52 -0.17 17.98
CA ILE A 159 -0.93 1.15 18.29
C ILE A 159 -1.86 2.28 17.84
N ALA A 160 -2.52 2.13 16.68
CA ALA A 160 -3.49 3.11 16.20
C ALA A 160 -4.64 3.29 17.19
N ARG A 161 -5.26 2.19 17.66
CA ARG A 161 -6.33 2.24 18.66
C ARG A 161 -5.87 2.90 19.94
N ASP A 162 -4.73 2.47 20.48
CA ASP A 162 -4.17 3.04 21.73
C ASP A 162 -3.84 4.54 21.57
N TYR A 163 -3.37 4.96 20.40
CA TYR A 163 -3.01 6.35 20.13
C TYR A 163 -4.24 7.25 19.99
N PHE A 164 -5.21 6.84 19.17
CA PHE A 164 -6.41 7.65 18.94
C PHE A 164 -7.28 7.73 20.19
N ASP A 165 -7.46 6.64 20.94
CA ASP A 165 -8.14 6.67 22.24
C ASP A 165 -7.48 7.65 23.22
N ALA A 166 -6.15 7.60 23.35
CA ALA A 166 -5.39 8.53 24.20
C ALA A 166 -5.49 10.00 23.77
N ASN A 167 -5.86 10.27 22.51
CA ASN A 167 -6.11 11.61 21.98
C ASN A 167 -7.61 11.98 21.94
N GLY A 168 -8.46 11.23 22.62
CA GLY A 168 -9.88 11.51 22.81
C GLY A 168 -10.76 11.15 21.62
N PHE A 169 -10.31 10.25 20.74
CA PHE A 169 -11.13 9.73 19.65
C PHE A 169 -11.98 8.56 20.13
N LEU A 170 -13.18 8.47 19.59
CA LEU A 170 -14.07 7.33 19.80
C LEU A 170 -14.07 6.44 18.55
N GLU A 171 -13.81 5.13 18.74
CA GLU A 171 -13.97 4.15 17.65
C GLU A 171 -15.45 3.85 17.48
N ILE A 172 -16.05 4.25 16.35
CA ILE A 172 -17.47 4.08 16.05
C ILE A 172 -17.62 3.37 14.72
N GLU A 173 -18.33 2.23 14.75
CA GLU A 173 -18.62 1.46 13.54
C GLU A 173 -19.68 2.14 12.67
N THR A 174 -19.49 2.07 11.35
CA THR A 174 -20.45 2.56 10.36
C THR A 174 -20.99 1.41 9.52
N PRO A 175 -22.20 1.53 8.92
CA PRO A 175 -22.80 0.45 8.14
C PRO A 175 -21.98 0.04 6.92
N MET A 176 -21.94 -1.28 6.65
CA MET A 176 -21.41 -1.83 5.39
C MET A 176 -22.50 -1.92 4.31
N LEU A 177 -23.77 -2.03 4.68
CA LEU A 177 -24.90 -1.99 3.74
C LEU A 177 -25.43 -0.56 3.66
N THR A 178 -25.02 0.19 2.63
CA THR A 178 -25.34 1.61 2.49
C THR A 178 -26.12 1.89 1.21
N LYS A 179 -26.45 3.14 0.97
CA LYS A 179 -26.96 3.62 -0.32
C LYS A 179 -25.78 3.78 -1.29
N SER A 180 -25.97 3.46 -2.56
CA SER A 180 -25.00 3.75 -3.61
C SER A 180 -24.74 5.26 -3.71
N THR A 181 -23.51 5.66 -3.54
CA THR A 181 -23.02 7.03 -3.64
C THR A 181 -21.60 7.01 -4.21
N PRO A 182 -21.47 6.82 -5.53
CA PRO A 182 -20.15 6.70 -6.16
C PRO A 182 -19.26 7.93 -5.88
N GLU A 183 -18.06 7.68 -5.36
CA GLU A 183 -17.05 8.70 -4.99
C GLU A 183 -15.77 8.53 -5.84
N GLY A 184 -15.91 8.24 -7.14
CA GLY A 184 -14.78 8.07 -8.06
C GLY A 184 -14.55 6.63 -8.55
N ALA A 185 -14.97 5.61 -7.81
CA ALA A 185 -14.98 4.20 -8.24
C ALA A 185 -16.41 3.69 -8.44
N ARG A 186 -16.55 2.49 -9.02
CA ARG A 186 -17.85 1.80 -9.04
C ARG A 186 -18.10 1.14 -7.70
N ASP A 187 -19.38 1.09 -7.31
CA ASP A 187 -19.82 0.42 -6.08
C ASP A 187 -20.09 -1.08 -6.33
N TYR A 188 -19.75 -1.91 -5.35
CA TYR A 188 -20.28 -3.27 -5.27
C TYR A 188 -21.72 -3.23 -4.79
N LEU A 189 -22.66 -3.83 -5.54
CA LEU A 189 -24.08 -3.84 -5.25
C LEU A 189 -24.51 -5.14 -4.57
N VAL A 190 -25.34 -5.03 -3.54
CA VAL A 190 -25.91 -6.16 -2.80
C VAL A 190 -27.45 -6.08 -2.91
N PRO A 191 -28.12 -7.05 -3.57
CA PRO A 191 -29.56 -7.01 -3.74
C PRO A 191 -30.30 -7.21 -2.41
N SER A 192 -31.44 -6.53 -2.24
CA SER A 192 -32.28 -6.64 -1.06
C SER A 192 -33.39 -7.68 -1.27
N ARG A 193 -33.39 -8.78 -0.49
CA ARG A 193 -34.46 -9.77 -0.50
C ARG A 193 -35.79 -9.21 0.03
N VAL A 194 -35.72 -8.33 1.02
CA VAL A 194 -36.94 -7.76 1.68
C VAL A 194 -37.57 -6.66 0.83
N GLN A 195 -36.75 -5.90 0.09
CA GLN A 195 -37.24 -4.86 -0.83
C GLN A 195 -36.78 -5.21 -2.25
N GLN A 196 -37.48 -6.14 -2.88
CA GLN A 196 -37.13 -6.61 -4.22
C GLN A 196 -37.01 -5.45 -5.22
N GLY A 197 -36.03 -5.54 -6.12
CA GLY A 197 -35.69 -4.49 -7.07
C GLY A 197 -34.84 -3.34 -6.49
N LYS A 198 -34.52 -3.35 -5.18
CA LYS A 198 -33.60 -2.40 -4.56
C LYS A 198 -32.31 -3.06 -4.15
N PHE A 199 -31.25 -2.26 -4.12
CA PHE A 199 -29.90 -2.69 -3.78
C PHE A 199 -29.32 -1.84 -2.67
N TYR A 200 -28.55 -2.49 -1.81
CA TYR A 200 -27.52 -1.83 -1.02
C TYR A 200 -26.24 -1.72 -1.85
N ALA A 201 -25.37 -0.82 -1.47
CA ALA A 201 -24.00 -0.77 -1.95
C ALA A 201 -23.02 -0.99 -0.79
N LEU A 202 -21.86 -1.60 -1.08
CA LEU A 202 -20.74 -1.64 -0.12
C LEU A 202 -19.99 -0.31 -0.18
N PRO A 203 -19.63 0.30 0.98
CA PRO A 203 -19.10 1.66 1.02
C PRO A 203 -17.67 1.73 0.46
N GLN A 204 -17.40 2.75 -0.35
CA GLN A 204 -16.03 3.08 -0.79
C GLN A 204 -15.20 3.71 0.34
N SER A 205 -15.87 4.41 1.24
CA SER A 205 -15.35 4.98 2.48
C SER A 205 -16.53 5.30 3.42
N PRO A 206 -16.31 5.54 4.72
CA PRO A 206 -17.35 5.99 5.65
C PRO A 206 -17.62 7.51 5.57
N GLN A 207 -17.27 8.19 4.48
CA GLN A 207 -17.23 9.65 4.37
C GLN A 207 -18.51 10.34 4.86
N GLN A 208 -19.67 9.89 4.41
CA GLN A 208 -20.93 10.54 4.80
C GLN A 208 -21.27 10.29 6.27
N TYR A 209 -21.03 9.10 6.76
CA TYR A 209 -21.32 8.75 8.16
C TYR A 209 -20.41 9.45 9.15
N LYS A 210 -19.12 9.59 8.85
CA LYS A 210 -18.20 10.30 9.74
C LYS A 210 -18.54 11.80 9.83
N GLN A 211 -18.97 12.41 8.73
CA GLN A 211 -19.48 13.78 8.76
C GLN A 211 -20.75 13.88 9.63
N MET A 212 -21.69 12.92 9.51
CA MET A 212 -22.87 12.88 10.38
C MET A 212 -22.50 12.72 11.87
N LEU A 213 -21.43 11.98 12.19
CA LEU A 213 -20.94 11.86 13.57
C LEU A 213 -20.42 13.21 14.11
N MET A 214 -19.81 14.04 13.26
CA MET A 214 -19.43 15.39 13.64
C MET A 214 -20.67 16.27 13.96
N LEU A 215 -21.69 16.20 13.10
CA LEU A 215 -22.98 16.88 13.35
C LEU A 215 -23.67 16.35 14.62
N ALA A 216 -23.49 15.08 14.94
CA ALA A 216 -24.02 14.46 16.15
C ALA A 216 -23.22 14.83 17.42
N GLY A 217 -22.13 15.60 17.31
CA GLY A 217 -21.37 16.12 18.45
C GLY A 217 -20.36 15.14 19.05
N TYR A 218 -19.90 14.15 18.28
CA TYR A 218 -18.86 13.21 18.75
C TYR A 218 -17.45 13.77 18.73
N ASP A 219 -17.23 14.93 18.16
CA ASP A 219 -15.99 15.72 18.08
C ASP A 219 -14.79 15.01 17.45
N ARG A 220 -14.47 13.78 17.86
CA ARG A 220 -13.33 13.01 17.36
C ARG A 220 -13.73 11.56 17.16
N TYR A 221 -13.82 11.17 15.91
CA TYR A 221 -14.14 9.82 15.45
C TYR A 221 -12.92 9.18 14.81
N PHE A 222 -12.74 7.87 15.02
CA PHE A 222 -11.92 7.04 14.15
C PHE A 222 -12.54 5.67 13.96
N GLN A 223 -12.08 4.93 12.94
CA GLN A 223 -12.48 3.56 12.69
C GLN A 223 -11.40 2.80 11.92
N VAL A 224 -11.18 1.54 12.26
CA VAL A 224 -10.45 0.58 11.41
C VAL A 224 -11.49 -0.07 10.50
N VAL A 225 -11.67 0.46 9.31
CA VAL A 225 -12.83 0.18 8.45
C VAL A 225 -12.48 -0.56 7.18
N ARG A 226 -13.33 -1.51 6.78
CA ARG A 226 -13.27 -2.12 5.44
C ARG A 226 -13.92 -1.19 4.42
N CYS A 227 -13.23 -1.02 3.30
CA CYS A 227 -13.68 -0.23 2.16
C CYS A 227 -13.67 -1.10 0.91
N PHE A 228 -14.54 -0.78 -0.05
CA PHE A 228 -14.79 -1.58 -1.24
C PHE A 228 -14.79 -0.70 -2.49
N ARG A 229 -14.02 -1.06 -3.51
CA ARG A 229 -13.98 -0.33 -4.79
C ARG A 229 -13.87 -1.31 -5.94
N ASP A 230 -14.81 -1.24 -6.87
CA ASP A 230 -14.78 -2.04 -8.09
C ASP A 230 -13.95 -1.30 -9.15
N GLU A 231 -12.64 -1.49 -9.07
CA GLU A 231 -11.63 -0.87 -9.92
C GLU A 231 -10.67 -1.93 -10.50
N ASP A 232 -9.92 -1.55 -11.53
CA ASP A 232 -8.82 -2.37 -12.03
C ASP A 232 -7.74 -2.56 -10.97
N LEU A 233 -7.36 -3.82 -10.73
CA LEU A 233 -6.41 -4.15 -9.68
C LEU A 233 -4.96 -3.95 -10.13
N ARG A 234 -4.14 -3.46 -9.20
CA ARG A 234 -2.69 -3.27 -9.34
C ARG A 234 -1.98 -3.88 -8.14
N ALA A 235 -0.65 -3.81 -8.12
CA ALA A 235 0.15 -4.33 -6.99
C ALA A 235 -0.24 -3.70 -5.64
N ASP A 236 -0.69 -2.44 -5.65
CA ASP A 236 -1.06 -1.64 -4.48
C ASP A 236 -2.59 -1.40 -4.37
N ARG A 237 -3.42 -2.15 -5.12
CA ARG A 237 -4.89 -2.05 -5.09
C ARG A 237 -5.56 -3.40 -4.92
N GLN A 238 -6.59 -3.43 -4.08
CA GLN A 238 -7.49 -4.57 -3.87
C GLN A 238 -8.93 -4.09 -3.93
N PRO A 239 -9.90 -4.94 -4.36
CA PRO A 239 -11.31 -4.56 -4.43
C PRO A 239 -11.92 -4.34 -3.05
N GLU A 240 -11.32 -4.90 -2.03
CA GLU A 240 -11.60 -4.66 -0.61
C GLU A 240 -10.29 -4.43 0.15
N PHE A 241 -10.24 -3.36 0.92
CA PHE A 241 -9.04 -2.94 1.66
C PHE A 241 -9.42 -2.33 3.01
N THR A 242 -8.43 -2.02 3.83
CA THR A 242 -8.66 -1.46 5.16
C THR A 242 -8.12 -0.04 5.26
N GLN A 243 -8.92 0.87 5.79
CA GLN A 243 -8.49 2.20 6.17
C GLN A 243 -8.42 2.36 7.70
N LEU A 244 -7.50 3.22 8.15
CA LEU A 244 -7.61 3.91 9.43
C LEU A 244 -8.23 5.26 9.11
N ASP A 245 -9.51 5.40 9.34
CA ASP A 245 -10.30 6.58 8.99
C ASP A 245 -10.58 7.42 10.23
N MET A 246 -10.51 8.75 10.10
CA MET A 246 -10.76 9.67 11.20
C MET A 246 -11.44 10.96 10.73
N GLU A 247 -12.18 11.59 11.65
CA GLU A 247 -12.79 12.89 11.46
C GLU A 247 -12.81 13.66 12.79
N LEU A 248 -12.61 14.98 12.73
CA LEU A 248 -12.53 15.88 13.89
C LEU A 248 -13.34 17.15 13.66
N SER A 249 -14.04 17.62 14.68
CA SER A 249 -14.75 18.91 14.69
C SER A 249 -13.86 20.02 15.27
N PHE A 250 -14.15 21.27 14.87
CA PHE A 250 -13.52 22.49 15.40
C PHE A 250 -12.00 22.50 15.25
N VAL A 251 -11.50 22.09 14.09
CA VAL A 251 -10.07 21.92 13.78
C VAL A 251 -9.68 22.70 12.53
N ASP A 252 -8.41 23.00 12.46
CA ASP A 252 -7.68 23.46 11.27
C ASP A 252 -6.76 22.37 10.71
N ILE A 253 -6.12 22.66 9.58
CA ILE A 253 -5.19 21.75 8.92
C ILE A 253 -4.00 21.41 9.84
N ASP A 254 -3.48 22.39 10.58
CA ASP A 254 -2.33 22.19 11.46
C ASP A 254 -2.63 21.22 12.60
N THR A 255 -3.82 21.31 13.18
CA THR A 255 -4.27 20.38 14.22
C THR A 255 -4.31 18.95 13.71
N ILE A 256 -4.85 18.74 12.50
CA ILE A 256 -4.95 17.40 11.89
C ILE A 256 -3.55 16.86 11.58
N ILE A 257 -2.69 17.68 10.95
CA ILE A 257 -1.31 17.30 10.64
C ILE A 257 -0.54 16.91 11.90
N ASN A 258 -0.59 17.71 12.95
CA ASN A 258 0.15 17.45 14.19
C ASN A 258 -0.28 16.14 14.87
N ILE A 259 -1.59 15.83 14.91
CA ILE A 259 -2.10 14.56 15.44
C ILE A 259 -1.55 13.39 14.61
N ASN A 260 -1.57 13.51 13.29
CA ASN A 260 -1.15 12.45 12.40
C ASN A 260 0.38 12.23 12.39
N GLU A 261 1.18 13.28 12.49
CA GLU A 261 2.62 13.16 12.70
C GLU A 261 2.96 12.44 14.01
N GLY A 262 2.25 12.78 15.09
CA GLY A 262 2.38 12.09 16.38
C GLY A 262 2.02 10.60 16.29
N PHE A 263 0.98 10.25 15.52
CA PHE A 263 0.60 8.87 15.25
C PHE A 263 1.71 8.11 14.51
N LEU A 264 2.19 8.64 13.39
CA LEU A 264 3.24 8.01 12.60
C LEU A 264 4.53 7.85 13.40
N LYS A 265 4.93 8.87 14.17
CA LYS A 265 6.09 8.80 15.06
C LYS A 265 5.96 7.65 16.06
N LYS A 266 4.80 7.50 16.70
CA LYS A 266 4.53 6.40 17.65
C LYS A 266 4.56 5.03 16.96
N VAL A 267 3.92 4.91 15.80
CA VAL A 267 3.86 3.64 15.04
C VAL A 267 5.27 3.17 14.65
N PHE A 268 6.07 4.04 14.05
CA PHE A 268 7.43 3.67 13.62
C PHE A 268 8.32 3.33 14.81
N LYS A 269 8.22 4.11 15.90
CA LYS A 269 9.00 3.83 17.11
C LYS A 269 8.63 2.49 17.75
N GLU A 270 7.34 2.25 17.98
CA GLU A 270 6.90 1.07 18.71
C GLU A 270 6.85 -0.19 17.87
N ALA A 271 6.50 -0.09 16.57
CA ALA A 271 6.42 -1.26 15.70
C ALA A 271 7.79 -1.68 15.14
N MET A 272 8.66 -0.73 14.80
CA MET A 272 9.92 -0.98 14.09
C MET A 272 11.17 -0.58 14.88
N GLY A 273 11.05 0.18 15.98
CA GLY A 273 12.19 0.74 16.71
C GLY A 273 12.86 1.93 16.02
N ILE A 274 12.21 2.53 15.02
CA ILE A 274 12.73 3.65 14.23
C ILE A 274 12.15 4.96 14.75
N ASP A 275 13.03 5.90 15.08
CA ASP A 275 12.65 7.28 15.40
C ASP A 275 12.55 8.08 14.11
N ILE A 276 11.39 8.66 13.83
CA ILE A 276 11.19 9.59 12.73
C ILE A 276 11.11 11.03 13.26
N GLU A 277 11.75 11.94 12.57
CA GLU A 277 11.76 13.35 12.95
C GLU A 277 10.48 14.05 12.49
N THR A 278 9.96 14.95 13.31
CA THR A 278 8.81 15.82 13.01
C THR A 278 9.16 17.26 13.35
N PRO A 279 8.55 18.29 12.71
CA PRO A 279 7.48 18.20 11.72
C PRO A 279 7.98 17.73 10.35
N PHE A 280 7.09 17.10 9.55
CA PHE A 280 7.40 16.72 8.17
C PHE A 280 7.38 17.95 7.26
N ILE A 281 8.13 17.88 6.14
CA ILE A 281 8.12 18.90 5.10
C ILE A 281 6.71 19.03 4.54
N ARG A 282 6.25 20.26 4.38
CA ARG A 282 5.00 20.60 3.66
C ARG A 282 5.37 21.17 2.31
N MET A 283 4.87 20.58 1.27
CA MET A 283 5.16 20.93 -0.12
C MET A 283 3.83 21.24 -0.84
N PRO A 284 3.61 22.45 -1.33
CA PRO A 284 2.45 22.74 -2.16
C PRO A 284 2.40 21.86 -3.40
N TYR A 285 1.20 21.47 -3.83
CA TYR A 285 0.98 20.63 -5.01
C TYR A 285 1.74 21.14 -6.25
N ASN A 286 1.69 22.43 -6.53
CA ASN A 286 2.40 23.01 -7.67
C ASN A 286 3.91 22.86 -7.55
N GLU A 287 4.48 22.93 -6.35
CA GLU A 287 5.91 22.71 -6.11
C GLU A 287 6.26 21.24 -6.36
N ALA A 288 5.46 20.30 -5.86
CA ALA A 288 5.64 18.87 -6.07
C ALA A 288 5.63 18.53 -7.58
N MET A 289 4.67 19.04 -8.32
CA MET A 289 4.57 18.85 -9.76
C MET A 289 5.77 19.49 -10.50
N ASN A 290 6.16 20.70 -10.14
CA ASN A 290 7.26 21.40 -10.80
C ASN A 290 8.63 20.77 -10.54
N ARG A 291 8.86 20.19 -9.36
CA ARG A 291 10.15 19.58 -8.98
C ARG A 291 10.23 18.09 -9.30
N PHE A 292 9.13 17.38 -9.30
CA PHE A 292 9.14 15.91 -9.36
C PHE A 292 8.16 15.32 -10.39
N GLY A 293 7.25 16.12 -10.93
CA GLY A 293 6.20 15.66 -11.87
C GLY A 293 5.17 14.73 -11.22
N SER A 294 5.00 14.82 -9.91
CA SER A 294 4.11 13.93 -9.15
C SER A 294 3.60 14.60 -7.90
N ASP A 295 2.34 14.36 -7.55
CA ASP A 295 1.71 14.72 -6.28
C ASP A 295 2.15 13.82 -5.10
N LYS A 296 2.96 12.81 -5.36
CA LYS A 296 3.53 11.88 -4.38
C LYS A 296 5.02 11.64 -4.65
N PRO A 297 5.86 12.67 -4.51
CA PRO A 297 7.27 12.58 -4.85
C PRO A 297 8.05 11.66 -3.92
N ASP A 298 8.91 10.81 -4.50
CA ASP A 298 9.94 10.11 -3.74
C ASP A 298 11.16 11.03 -3.57
N THR A 299 11.43 11.44 -2.35
CA THR A 299 12.51 12.36 -2.02
C THR A 299 13.76 11.67 -1.48
N ARG A 300 13.84 10.33 -1.52
CA ARG A 300 15.02 9.56 -1.05
C ARG A 300 16.24 9.72 -1.93
N PHE A 301 16.08 10.25 -3.12
CA PHE A 301 17.15 10.50 -4.09
C PHE A 301 16.91 11.83 -4.80
N GLY A 302 17.93 12.40 -5.41
CA GLY A 302 17.84 13.66 -6.16
C GLY A 302 17.09 13.53 -7.48
N LEU A 303 17.65 14.02 -8.58
CA LEU A 303 17.06 14.07 -9.92
C LEU A 303 15.80 14.94 -9.98
N GLU A 304 15.82 16.08 -9.30
CA GLU A 304 14.75 17.08 -9.41
C GLU A 304 14.69 17.68 -10.81
N PHE A 305 13.51 18.10 -11.22
CA PHE A 305 13.33 18.76 -12.51
C PHE A 305 13.97 20.13 -12.54
N ILE A 306 14.57 20.44 -13.66
CA ILE A 306 15.11 21.75 -13.98
C ILE A 306 14.39 22.23 -15.24
N ASP A 307 13.69 23.37 -15.10
CA ASP A 307 13.02 24.00 -16.21
C ASP A 307 14.02 24.81 -17.03
N ILE A 308 14.22 24.44 -18.29
CA ILE A 308 15.13 25.10 -19.22
C ILE A 308 14.37 25.77 -20.38
N SER A 309 13.07 26.00 -20.22
CA SER A 309 12.21 26.58 -21.26
C SER A 309 12.71 27.93 -21.75
N ASP A 310 13.14 28.81 -20.82
CA ASP A 310 13.64 30.14 -21.18
C ASP A 310 14.95 30.11 -21.97
N GLU A 311 15.81 29.14 -21.67
CA GLU A 311 17.11 28.95 -22.32
C GLU A 311 16.98 28.50 -23.77
N VAL A 312 15.86 27.81 -24.10
CA VAL A 312 15.69 27.16 -25.41
C VAL A 312 14.50 27.67 -26.23
N LYS A 313 13.75 28.67 -25.74
CA LYS A 313 12.54 29.19 -26.41
C LYS A 313 12.79 29.69 -27.83
N ASN A 314 13.99 30.19 -28.11
CA ASN A 314 14.36 30.73 -29.43
C ASN A 314 15.34 29.83 -30.19
N CYS A 315 15.67 28.65 -29.69
CA CYS A 315 16.68 27.78 -30.28
C CYS A 315 16.28 27.20 -31.63
N GLY A 316 17.27 26.76 -32.40
CA GLY A 316 17.07 26.12 -33.73
C GLY A 316 16.43 24.75 -33.67
N PHE A 317 16.32 24.12 -32.48
CA PHE A 317 15.67 22.81 -32.32
C PHE A 317 14.16 22.97 -32.16
N LYS A 318 13.43 22.78 -33.26
CA LYS A 318 11.98 23.04 -33.37
C LYS A 318 11.12 22.28 -32.36
N VAL A 319 11.59 21.15 -31.80
CA VAL A 319 10.89 20.42 -30.77
C VAL A 319 10.83 21.25 -29.49
N PHE A 320 11.91 21.95 -29.11
CA PHE A 320 11.98 22.75 -27.91
C PHE A 320 11.26 24.08 -28.09
N SER A 321 11.67 24.88 -29.09
CA SER A 321 11.03 26.17 -29.33
C SER A 321 9.54 26.04 -29.62
N GLY A 322 9.10 25.01 -30.35
CA GLY A 322 7.68 24.76 -30.60
C GLY A 322 6.90 24.29 -29.36
N ALA A 323 7.49 23.55 -28.43
CA ALA A 323 6.83 23.20 -27.16
C ALA A 323 6.54 24.46 -26.33
N VAL A 324 7.52 25.36 -26.18
CA VAL A 324 7.38 26.61 -25.44
C VAL A 324 6.38 27.55 -26.12
N GLU A 325 6.46 27.70 -27.44
CA GLU A 325 5.55 28.55 -28.24
C GLU A 325 4.08 28.11 -28.09
N ASN A 326 3.82 26.81 -27.91
CA ASN A 326 2.49 26.26 -27.70
C ASN A 326 2.07 26.18 -26.21
N GLY A 327 2.76 26.89 -25.30
CA GLY A 327 2.40 26.97 -23.89
C GLY A 327 2.81 25.73 -23.06
N GLY A 328 3.62 24.85 -23.63
CA GLY A 328 4.25 23.74 -22.89
C GLY A 328 5.57 24.15 -22.26
N SER A 329 6.37 23.18 -21.81
CA SER A 329 7.68 23.42 -21.21
C SER A 329 8.75 22.46 -21.73
N VAL A 330 10.01 22.85 -21.49
CA VAL A 330 11.19 22.01 -21.70
C VAL A 330 11.86 21.82 -20.37
N ARG A 331 11.78 20.61 -19.84
CA ARG A 331 12.34 20.27 -18.53
C ARG A 331 13.30 19.11 -18.63
N CYS A 332 14.23 19.05 -17.68
CA CYS A 332 15.24 18.01 -17.65
C CYS A 332 15.54 17.53 -16.24
N ILE A 333 16.23 16.41 -16.16
CA ILE A 333 16.93 15.93 -14.96
C ILE A 333 18.43 15.81 -15.28
N ASN A 334 19.28 16.15 -14.31
CA ASN A 334 20.72 15.92 -14.41
C ASN A 334 21.11 14.63 -13.66
N VAL A 335 21.51 13.61 -14.41
CA VAL A 335 21.95 12.31 -13.89
C VAL A 335 23.45 12.40 -13.58
N LYS A 336 23.78 12.84 -12.36
CA LYS A 336 25.15 13.17 -11.94
C LYS A 336 26.06 11.95 -11.89
N GLY A 337 27.23 12.04 -12.53
CA GLY A 337 28.29 11.03 -12.50
C GLY A 337 27.96 9.71 -13.21
N LEU A 338 26.86 9.61 -13.91
CA LEU A 338 26.40 8.37 -14.58
C LEU A 338 26.41 8.45 -16.11
N GLY A 339 26.89 9.54 -16.70
CA GLY A 339 26.94 9.74 -18.16
C GLY A 339 27.67 8.62 -18.90
N ASN A 340 28.78 8.13 -18.34
CA ASN A 340 29.55 7.03 -18.93
C ASN A 340 28.84 5.66 -18.84
N LYS A 341 27.88 5.50 -17.93
CA LYS A 341 27.05 4.29 -17.78
C LYS A 341 25.81 4.32 -18.69
N LEU A 342 25.47 5.47 -19.25
CA LEU A 342 24.38 5.68 -20.20
C LEU A 342 24.89 5.50 -21.64
N SER A 343 25.02 4.23 -22.05
CA SER A 343 25.34 3.88 -23.44
C SER A 343 24.22 4.33 -24.38
N ARG A 344 24.53 4.47 -25.68
CA ARG A 344 23.53 4.79 -26.71
C ARG A 344 22.30 3.89 -26.63
N LYS A 345 22.50 2.57 -26.49
CA LYS A 345 21.42 1.60 -26.37
C LYS A 345 20.51 1.86 -25.16
N LYS A 346 21.09 2.24 -24.00
CA LYS A 346 20.31 2.59 -22.80
C LYS A 346 19.52 3.89 -23.02
N LEU A 347 20.14 4.91 -23.60
CA LEU A 347 19.46 6.18 -23.92
C LEU A 347 18.32 5.98 -24.92
N ASP A 348 18.50 5.15 -25.92
CA ASP A 348 17.43 4.79 -26.87
C ASP A 348 16.28 4.02 -26.15
N ALA A 349 16.60 3.10 -25.23
CA ALA A 349 15.60 2.38 -24.42
C ALA A 349 14.82 3.33 -23.50
N LEU A 350 15.48 4.30 -22.85
CA LEU A 350 14.81 5.33 -22.05
C LEU A 350 13.93 6.24 -22.92
N SER A 351 14.35 6.54 -24.15
CA SER A 351 13.55 7.30 -25.12
C SER A 351 12.29 6.54 -25.56
N GLU A 352 12.34 5.22 -25.69
CA GLU A 352 11.13 4.39 -25.91
C GLU A 352 10.25 4.32 -24.66
N TYR A 353 10.86 4.21 -23.48
CA TYR A 353 10.13 4.18 -22.21
C TYR A 353 9.24 5.41 -22.01
N VAL A 354 9.75 6.62 -22.24
CA VAL A 354 8.95 7.84 -22.05
C VAL A 354 7.77 7.96 -23.02
N LYS A 355 7.80 7.27 -24.17
CA LYS A 355 6.66 7.24 -25.12
C LYS A 355 5.43 6.54 -24.53
N THR A 356 5.61 5.62 -23.57
CA THR A 356 4.49 4.98 -22.85
C THR A 356 3.69 6.01 -22.03
N TYR A 357 4.30 7.15 -21.73
CA TYR A 357 3.69 8.32 -21.07
C TYR A 357 3.32 9.45 -22.02
N LYS A 358 3.04 9.13 -23.29
CA LYS A 358 2.61 10.05 -24.34
C LYS A 358 3.67 11.07 -24.81
N ALA A 359 4.89 11.07 -24.26
CA ALA A 359 5.96 11.93 -24.78
C ALA A 359 6.37 11.47 -26.18
N LYS A 360 6.67 12.42 -27.07
CA LYS A 360 7.11 12.12 -28.45
C LYS A 360 8.50 11.51 -28.50
N GLY A 361 9.30 11.69 -27.46
CA GLY A 361 10.65 11.15 -27.30
C GLY A 361 11.42 11.90 -26.22
N MET A 362 12.69 11.54 -26.05
CA MET A 362 13.61 12.14 -25.09
C MET A 362 14.84 12.66 -25.83
N SER A 363 15.24 13.90 -25.56
CA SER A 363 16.52 14.45 -25.93
C SER A 363 17.52 14.27 -24.79
N TRP A 364 18.81 14.27 -25.07
CA TRP A 364 19.82 14.11 -24.05
C TRP A 364 21.14 14.77 -24.42
N ILE A 365 21.92 15.17 -23.41
CA ILE A 365 23.29 15.68 -23.51
C ILE A 365 24.12 14.95 -22.46
N VAL A 366 25.17 14.24 -22.87
CA VAL A 366 26.17 13.67 -21.97
C VAL A 366 27.41 14.56 -22.02
N VAL A 367 27.82 15.01 -20.83
CA VAL A 367 29.00 15.89 -20.67
C VAL A 367 30.22 15.00 -20.51
N GLU A 368 31.12 15.04 -21.48
CA GLU A 368 32.41 14.35 -21.49
C GLU A 368 33.53 15.35 -21.12
N ASP A 369 34.75 14.89 -20.84
CA ASP A 369 35.81 15.75 -20.33
C ASP A 369 36.09 16.97 -21.25
N ASP A 370 36.14 16.75 -22.57
CA ASP A 370 36.50 17.78 -23.55
C ASP A 370 35.38 17.97 -24.62
N SER A 371 34.24 17.34 -24.49
CA SER A 371 33.18 17.35 -25.52
C SER A 371 31.80 17.09 -24.97
N LEU A 372 30.79 17.36 -25.81
CA LEU A 372 29.40 17.01 -25.53
C LEU A 372 28.92 15.92 -26.49
N ARG A 373 28.52 14.79 -25.96
CA ARG A 373 27.90 13.73 -26.75
C ARG A 373 26.39 13.93 -26.76
N SER A 374 25.83 14.36 -27.90
CA SER A 374 24.41 14.66 -28.06
C SER A 374 23.99 14.63 -29.54
N GLN A 375 22.70 14.54 -29.79
CA GLN A 375 22.10 14.68 -31.12
C GLN A 375 21.56 16.09 -31.36
N ILE A 376 21.32 16.88 -30.33
CA ILE A 376 20.64 18.15 -30.42
C ILE A 376 21.57 19.36 -30.36
N THR A 377 22.79 19.23 -29.89
CA THR A 377 23.75 20.35 -29.74
C THR A 377 24.00 21.09 -31.03
N LYS A 378 23.96 20.42 -32.18
CA LYS A 378 24.10 21.05 -33.52
C LYS A 378 22.99 22.04 -33.89
N PHE A 379 21.90 22.06 -33.15
CA PHE A 379 20.77 22.98 -33.33
C PHE A 379 20.72 24.08 -32.27
N LEU A 380 21.67 24.07 -31.32
CA LEU A 380 21.78 25.03 -30.22
C LEU A 380 23.03 25.89 -30.44
N SER A 381 22.97 27.14 -30.07
CA SER A 381 24.14 28.02 -30.01
C SER A 381 25.01 27.68 -28.78
N ASP A 382 26.27 28.11 -28.79
CA ASP A 382 27.16 27.94 -27.65
C ASP A 382 26.63 28.62 -26.38
N ASP A 383 25.98 29.77 -26.51
CA ASP A 383 25.35 30.49 -25.40
C ASP A 383 24.19 29.69 -24.79
N GLU A 384 23.32 29.09 -25.62
CA GLU A 384 22.22 28.23 -25.18
C GLU A 384 22.74 26.96 -24.48
N ILE A 385 23.78 26.34 -25.03
CA ILE A 385 24.44 25.17 -24.41
C ILE A 385 25.04 25.55 -23.06
N ASN A 386 25.80 26.62 -23.00
CA ASN A 386 26.41 27.08 -21.75
C ASN A 386 25.36 27.45 -20.70
N SER A 387 24.24 28.06 -21.12
CA SER A 387 23.13 28.37 -20.22
C SER A 387 22.47 27.10 -19.66
N ILE A 388 22.25 26.08 -20.50
CA ILE A 388 21.72 24.78 -20.05
C ILE A 388 22.68 24.12 -19.06
N LEU A 389 23.97 24.04 -19.37
CA LEU A 389 24.97 23.42 -18.49
C LEU A 389 25.06 24.14 -17.15
N SER A 390 25.06 25.48 -17.17
CA SER A 390 25.09 26.30 -15.94
C SER A 390 23.85 26.10 -15.10
N LYS A 391 22.66 26.10 -15.71
CA LYS A 391 21.38 25.96 -15.00
C LYS A 391 21.18 24.57 -14.41
N THR A 392 21.71 23.55 -15.08
CA THR A 392 21.66 22.15 -14.62
C THR A 392 22.78 21.80 -13.67
N ASP A 393 23.75 22.70 -13.42
CA ASP A 393 24.98 22.42 -12.66
C ASP A 393 25.64 21.12 -13.17
N ALA A 394 25.71 20.99 -14.49
CA ALA A 394 26.25 19.79 -15.12
C ALA A 394 27.77 19.91 -15.32
N VAL A 395 28.46 18.85 -14.94
CA VAL A 395 29.92 18.73 -15.03
C VAL A 395 30.31 17.50 -15.84
N PRO A 396 31.58 17.37 -16.27
CA PRO A 396 32.05 16.16 -16.95
C PRO A 396 31.71 14.89 -16.17
N GLY A 397 31.14 13.91 -16.88
CA GLY A 397 30.59 12.68 -16.30
C GLY A 397 29.09 12.67 -16.09
N ASP A 398 28.40 13.80 -16.20
CA ASP A 398 26.95 13.92 -16.06
C ASP A 398 26.18 13.65 -17.36
N ALA A 399 24.89 13.37 -17.23
CA ALA A 399 23.97 13.28 -18.36
C ALA A 399 22.68 14.06 -18.09
N ILE A 400 22.31 14.96 -18.98
CA ILE A 400 21.07 15.72 -18.95
C ILE A 400 20.06 15.00 -19.82
N LEU A 401 18.93 14.55 -19.25
CA LEU A 401 17.80 13.93 -19.95
C LEU A 401 16.65 14.92 -20.03
N ILE A 402 16.15 15.19 -21.23
CA ILE A 402 15.28 16.34 -21.53
C ILE A 402 13.99 15.88 -22.18
N ILE A 403 12.84 16.34 -21.67
CA ILE A 403 11.51 16.17 -22.26
C ILE A 403 10.95 17.55 -22.62
N ALA A 404 10.28 17.64 -23.77
CA ALA A 404 9.62 18.86 -24.27
C ALA A 404 8.26 18.51 -24.84
N ASP A 405 7.20 18.98 -24.21
CA ASP A 405 5.80 18.81 -24.64
C ASP A 405 4.87 19.72 -23.83
N LYS A 406 3.55 19.48 -23.85
CA LYS A 406 2.60 20.06 -22.89
C LYS A 406 3.01 19.68 -21.46
N ASN A 407 2.72 20.56 -20.51
CA ASN A 407 3.15 20.39 -19.11
C ASN A 407 2.76 19.05 -18.50
N ASP A 408 1.52 18.58 -18.71
CA ASP A 408 1.05 17.30 -18.17
C ASP A 408 1.84 16.11 -18.69
N VAL A 409 2.17 16.13 -20.00
CA VAL A 409 3.01 15.10 -20.61
C VAL A 409 4.45 15.16 -20.10
N VAL A 410 5.00 16.38 -19.92
CA VAL A 410 6.35 16.57 -19.35
C VAL A 410 6.42 16.05 -17.92
N TYR A 411 5.44 16.40 -17.08
CA TYR A 411 5.39 15.94 -15.69
C TYR A 411 5.32 14.42 -15.61
N ASP A 412 4.40 13.81 -16.33
CA ASP A 412 4.21 12.36 -16.30
C ASP A 412 5.43 11.61 -16.86
N ALA A 413 5.90 11.98 -18.06
CA ALA A 413 7.01 11.31 -18.71
C ALA A 413 8.34 11.49 -17.95
N LEU A 414 8.68 12.71 -17.53
CA LEU A 414 9.93 12.99 -16.84
C LEU A 414 9.91 12.46 -15.39
N GLY A 415 8.74 12.49 -14.72
CA GLY A 415 8.55 11.93 -13.38
C GLY A 415 8.78 10.42 -13.36
N ASN A 416 8.21 9.71 -14.33
CA ASN A 416 8.45 8.27 -14.46
C ASN A 416 9.88 7.95 -14.93
N LEU A 417 10.45 8.75 -15.83
CA LEU A 417 11.86 8.63 -16.24
C LEU A 417 12.80 8.78 -15.06
N ARG A 418 12.54 9.74 -14.18
CA ARG A 418 13.29 9.96 -12.93
C ARG A 418 13.32 8.71 -12.05
N LEU A 419 12.17 8.07 -11.85
CA LEU A 419 12.04 6.84 -11.07
C LEU A 419 12.73 5.65 -11.76
N GLU A 420 12.61 5.54 -13.06
CA GLU A 420 13.23 4.47 -13.85
C GLU A 420 14.76 4.55 -13.81
N VAL A 421 15.32 5.75 -13.97
CA VAL A 421 16.75 5.99 -13.84
C VAL A 421 17.22 5.64 -12.42
N ALA A 422 16.47 6.06 -11.39
CA ALA A 422 16.82 5.78 -10.01
C ALA A 422 16.86 4.27 -9.70
N ARG A 423 15.89 3.50 -10.25
CA ARG A 423 15.91 2.04 -10.13
C ARG A 423 17.06 1.38 -10.88
N GLN A 424 17.30 1.77 -12.14
CA GLN A 424 18.35 1.17 -12.96
C GLN A 424 19.76 1.38 -12.40
N PHE A 425 19.96 2.40 -11.60
CA PHE A 425 21.27 2.77 -11.04
C PHE A 425 21.35 2.66 -9.52
N ASP A 426 20.37 2.02 -8.88
CA ASP A 426 20.33 1.79 -7.42
C ASP A 426 20.51 3.09 -6.59
N LEU A 427 19.86 4.18 -7.02
CA LEU A 427 19.94 5.46 -6.34
C LEU A 427 19.00 5.56 -5.13
N ILE A 428 18.05 4.65 -5.02
CA ILE A 428 17.02 4.65 -3.97
C ILE A 428 17.55 3.94 -2.73
N ASP A 429 17.72 4.67 -1.64
CA ASP A 429 18.04 4.09 -0.34
C ASP A 429 16.79 3.52 0.33
N ASN A 430 16.57 2.22 0.20
CA ASN A 430 15.43 1.52 0.76
C ASN A 430 15.44 1.40 2.29
N SER A 431 16.52 1.80 2.97
CA SER A 431 16.56 1.84 4.43
C SER A 431 15.92 3.11 5.00
N LYS A 432 15.65 4.11 4.17
CA LYS A 432 15.08 5.40 4.57
C LYS A 432 13.57 5.44 4.47
N PHE A 433 12.99 6.17 5.41
CA PHE A 433 11.57 6.52 5.44
C PHE A 433 11.43 8.04 5.37
N ASN A 434 11.21 8.57 4.16
CA ASN A 434 11.06 10.00 3.93
C ASN A 434 9.57 10.35 3.85
N PHE A 435 9.11 11.16 4.81
CA PHE A 435 7.74 11.66 4.88
C PHE A 435 7.67 13.09 4.38
N LEU A 436 6.57 13.42 3.72
CA LEU A 436 6.20 14.79 3.43
C LEU A 436 4.67 14.92 3.30
N TRP A 437 4.17 16.13 3.54
CA TRP A 437 2.80 16.51 3.22
C TRP A 437 2.78 17.21 1.87
N VAL A 438 1.84 16.81 1.01
CA VAL A 438 1.46 17.63 -0.14
C VAL A 438 0.18 18.35 0.19
N THR A 439 0.16 19.68 -0.05
CA THR A 439 -0.94 20.60 0.31
C THR A 439 -1.35 21.44 -0.87
N ASP A 440 -2.37 22.28 -0.69
CA ASP A 440 -2.81 23.25 -1.70
C ASP A 440 -3.12 22.61 -3.07
N PHE A 441 -3.77 21.45 -3.04
CA PHE A 441 -4.23 20.78 -4.26
C PHE A 441 -5.21 21.65 -5.05
N PRO A 442 -5.29 21.51 -6.39
CA PRO A 442 -6.42 22.04 -7.13
C PRO A 442 -7.72 21.40 -6.62
N LEU A 443 -8.78 22.19 -6.48
CA LEU A 443 -10.09 21.70 -6.04
C LEU A 443 -10.76 20.86 -7.13
N PHE A 444 -10.54 21.25 -8.38
CA PHE A 444 -11.10 20.62 -9.56
C PHE A 444 -10.03 20.12 -10.51
N GLU A 445 -10.38 19.13 -11.31
CA GLU A 445 -9.66 18.73 -12.51
C GLU A 445 -10.63 18.63 -13.68
N TYR A 446 -10.15 18.91 -14.89
CA TYR A 446 -10.98 18.82 -16.09
C TYR A 446 -10.98 17.39 -16.61
N SER A 447 -12.16 16.79 -16.73
CA SER A 447 -12.33 15.47 -17.35
C SER A 447 -12.62 15.65 -18.85
N GLU A 448 -11.69 15.19 -19.70
CA GLU A 448 -11.91 15.16 -21.16
C GLU A 448 -13.05 14.19 -21.54
N GLU A 449 -13.25 13.12 -20.75
CA GLU A 449 -14.28 12.12 -20.99
C GLU A 449 -15.69 12.66 -20.70
N GLU A 450 -15.83 13.42 -19.62
CA GLU A 450 -17.12 14.00 -19.19
C GLU A 450 -17.34 15.43 -19.73
N ASP A 451 -16.32 16.01 -20.36
CA ASP A 451 -16.31 17.40 -20.89
C ASP A 451 -16.74 18.44 -19.84
N ARG A 452 -16.27 18.25 -18.57
CA ARG A 452 -16.57 19.13 -17.44
C ARG A 452 -15.51 19.05 -16.35
N TYR A 453 -15.58 20.00 -15.41
CA TYR A 453 -14.80 19.90 -14.19
C TYR A 453 -15.37 18.86 -13.24
N VAL A 454 -14.50 18.03 -12.67
CA VAL A 454 -14.80 17.07 -11.61
C VAL A 454 -14.01 17.42 -10.35
N ALA A 455 -14.46 16.96 -9.19
CA ALA A 455 -13.71 17.18 -7.95
C ALA A 455 -12.42 16.34 -7.97
N LYS A 456 -11.30 16.98 -7.63
CA LYS A 456 -10.00 16.29 -7.54
C LYS A 456 -9.98 15.22 -6.45
N HIS A 457 -10.64 15.47 -5.31
CA HIS A 457 -10.78 14.55 -4.20
C HIS A 457 -12.24 14.08 -4.07
N HIS A 458 -13.08 14.91 -3.49
CA HIS A 458 -14.53 14.66 -3.35
C HIS A 458 -15.32 15.99 -3.24
N PRO A 459 -16.63 15.99 -3.51
CA PRO A 459 -17.43 17.21 -3.60
C PRO A 459 -17.64 17.94 -2.26
N PHE A 460 -17.20 17.38 -1.14
CA PHE A 460 -17.33 17.98 0.19
C PHE A 460 -16.04 18.69 0.65
N THR A 461 -15.01 18.72 -0.18
CA THR A 461 -13.73 19.39 0.12
C THR A 461 -13.90 20.90 0.14
N HIS A 462 -13.46 21.55 1.24
CA HIS A 462 -13.52 23.01 1.38
C HIS A 462 -12.49 23.68 0.47
N PRO A 463 -12.90 24.67 -0.35
CA PRO A 463 -11.95 25.52 -1.07
C PRO A 463 -11.12 26.36 -0.08
N VAL A 464 -9.97 26.83 -0.51
CA VAL A 464 -9.22 27.87 0.22
C VAL A 464 -10.08 29.15 0.25
N ASP A 465 -10.14 29.84 1.38
CA ASP A 465 -11.10 30.93 1.60
C ASP A 465 -10.97 32.08 0.58
N GLU A 466 -9.73 32.40 0.18
CA GLU A 466 -9.43 33.43 -0.82
C GLU A 466 -9.86 33.04 -2.25
N ASP A 467 -10.12 31.77 -2.49
CA ASP A 467 -10.49 31.27 -3.82
C ASP A 467 -12.00 31.00 -3.98
N ILE A 468 -12.81 31.19 -2.91
CA ILE A 468 -14.25 30.89 -2.92
C ILE A 468 -14.99 31.64 -4.02
N GLU A 469 -14.63 32.90 -4.27
CA GLU A 469 -15.29 33.73 -5.30
C GLU A 469 -14.95 33.29 -6.74
N LYS A 470 -13.97 32.40 -6.93
CA LYS A 470 -13.57 31.88 -8.24
C LYS A 470 -14.29 30.57 -8.61
N LEU A 471 -15.08 30.00 -7.70
CA LEU A 471 -15.68 28.65 -7.86
C LEU A 471 -16.38 28.46 -9.21
N GLU A 472 -17.19 29.43 -9.62
CA GLU A 472 -18.00 29.34 -10.82
C GLU A 472 -17.35 30.01 -12.04
N THR A 473 -16.38 30.91 -11.85
CA THR A 473 -15.79 31.74 -12.91
C THR A 473 -14.42 31.26 -13.37
N GLU A 474 -13.62 30.73 -12.44
CA GLU A 474 -12.25 30.28 -12.69
C GLU A 474 -11.95 28.97 -11.94
N PRO A 475 -12.73 27.89 -12.15
CA PRO A 475 -12.60 26.66 -11.37
C PRO A 475 -11.19 26.04 -11.43
N GLN A 476 -10.46 26.21 -12.53
CA GLN A 476 -9.07 25.77 -12.70
C GLN A 476 -8.07 26.43 -11.74
N ASN A 477 -8.43 27.58 -11.14
CA ASN A 477 -7.57 28.36 -10.25
C ASN A 477 -7.97 28.23 -8.77
N VAL A 478 -8.94 27.39 -8.45
CA VAL A 478 -9.42 27.18 -7.09
C VAL A 478 -8.59 26.09 -6.39
N ARG A 479 -7.99 26.45 -5.26
CA ARG A 479 -7.24 25.51 -4.40
C ARG A 479 -8.16 24.90 -3.35
N ALA A 480 -7.83 23.69 -2.95
CA ALA A 480 -8.51 22.91 -1.92
C ALA A 480 -7.78 23.01 -0.57
N LYS A 481 -8.51 23.02 0.53
CA LYS A 481 -7.98 22.75 1.88
C LYS A 481 -7.80 21.24 2.06
N ALA A 482 -7.05 20.61 1.14
CA ALA A 482 -6.72 19.19 1.12
C ALA A 482 -5.22 18.96 1.39
N TYR A 483 -4.91 17.80 1.93
CA TYR A 483 -3.56 17.41 2.31
C TYR A 483 -3.41 15.89 2.22
N ASP A 484 -2.32 15.45 1.60
CA ASP A 484 -1.94 14.04 1.50
C ASP A 484 -0.61 13.81 2.20
N ILE A 485 -0.52 12.72 2.95
CA ILE A 485 0.73 12.26 3.56
C ILE A 485 1.40 11.25 2.64
N ILE A 486 2.62 11.57 2.27
CA ILE A 486 3.44 10.78 1.35
C ILE A 486 4.56 10.12 2.13
N LEU A 487 4.80 8.84 1.85
CA LEU A 487 5.94 8.07 2.35
C LEU A 487 6.64 7.38 1.17
N ASN A 488 7.90 7.72 0.94
CA ASN A 488 8.74 7.07 -0.07
C ASN A 488 8.10 7.02 -1.47
N GLY A 489 7.48 8.11 -1.91
CA GLY A 489 6.85 8.17 -3.22
C GLY A 489 5.45 7.52 -3.30
N SER A 490 4.87 7.16 -2.17
CA SER A 490 3.53 6.60 -2.07
C SER A 490 2.66 7.44 -1.15
N GLU A 491 1.46 7.76 -1.58
CA GLU A 491 0.42 8.31 -0.75
C GLU A 491 -0.05 7.23 0.23
N ILE A 492 0.22 7.42 1.51
CA ILE A 492 -0.23 6.50 2.57
C ILE A 492 -1.54 6.93 3.22
N GLY A 493 -1.96 8.16 2.99
CA GLY A 493 -3.23 8.70 3.46
C GLY A 493 -3.48 10.08 2.92
N GLY A 494 -4.73 10.49 2.93
CA GLY A 494 -5.15 11.81 2.47
C GLY A 494 -6.42 12.28 3.15
N GLY A 495 -6.65 13.58 3.10
CA GLY A 495 -7.80 14.20 3.71
C GLY A 495 -8.01 15.66 3.35
N SER A 496 -9.03 16.26 3.93
CA SER A 496 -9.33 17.69 3.73
C SER A 496 -10.13 18.26 4.89
N LEU A 497 -10.18 19.58 4.99
CA LEU A 497 -11.28 20.25 5.67
C LEU A 497 -12.54 20.14 4.80
N ARG A 498 -13.71 20.07 5.44
CA ARG A 498 -14.99 19.86 4.75
C ARG A 498 -15.76 21.15 4.64
N ILE A 499 -16.56 21.25 3.58
CA ILE A 499 -17.62 22.25 3.53
C ILE A 499 -18.63 21.92 4.63
N PHE A 500 -19.01 22.90 5.42
CA PHE A 500 -19.99 22.77 6.51
C PHE A 500 -21.13 23.78 6.39
N ASN A 501 -21.13 24.58 5.33
CA ASN A 501 -22.15 25.58 5.02
C ASN A 501 -22.95 25.15 3.79
N SER A 502 -24.27 25.15 3.90
CA SER A 502 -25.19 24.70 2.83
C SER A 502 -25.02 25.52 1.54
N ASP A 503 -24.92 26.85 1.65
CA ASP A 503 -24.84 27.74 0.49
C ASP A 503 -23.54 27.48 -0.30
N LEU A 504 -22.42 27.31 0.40
CA LEU A 504 -21.14 26.97 -0.22
C LEU A 504 -21.18 25.58 -0.85
N GLN A 505 -21.84 24.61 -0.21
CA GLN A 505 -22.00 23.26 -0.77
C GLN A 505 -22.86 23.26 -2.04
N GLU A 506 -23.91 24.05 -2.10
CA GLU A 506 -24.72 24.21 -3.33
C GLU A 506 -23.91 24.85 -4.45
N ARG A 507 -23.10 25.88 -4.15
CA ARG A 507 -22.18 26.48 -5.11
C ARG A 507 -21.15 25.47 -5.63
N MET A 508 -20.62 24.62 -4.76
CA MET A 508 -19.70 23.54 -5.13
C MET A 508 -20.37 22.53 -6.08
N PHE A 509 -21.58 22.07 -5.78
CA PHE A 509 -22.33 21.17 -6.66
C PHE A 509 -22.62 21.80 -8.03
N LYS A 510 -22.97 23.07 -8.05
CA LYS A 510 -23.18 23.82 -9.30
C LYS A 510 -21.90 23.91 -10.13
N ALA A 511 -20.75 24.18 -9.50
CA ALA A 511 -19.45 24.22 -10.17
C ALA A 511 -19.06 22.85 -10.76
N LEU A 512 -19.51 21.76 -10.14
CA LEU A 512 -19.34 20.37 -10.63
C LEU A 512 -20.38 19.98 -11.71
N GLY A 513 -21.30 20.88 -12.07
CA GLY A 513 -22.30 20.63 -13.10
C GLY A 513 -23.53 19.84 -12.63
N PHE A 514 -23.74 19.66 -11.32
CA PHE A 514 -24.96 19.07 -10.79
C PHE A 514 -26.11 20.07 -10.87
N THR A 515 -27.29 19.58 -11.26
CA THR A 515 -28.54 20.29 -11.00
C THR A 515 -28.89 20.18 -9.51
N HIS A 516 -29.75 21.07 -9.01
CA HIS A 516 -30.24 21.02 -7.63
C HIS A 516 -30.85 19.65 -7.30
N ASP A 517 -31.72 19.15 -8.19
CA ASP A 517 -32.44 17.88 -7.97
C ASP A 517 -31.48 16.69 -7.92
N GLU A 518 -30.49 16.62 -8.81
CA GLU A 518 -29.47 15.56 -8.81
C GLU A 518 -28.62 15.59 -7.54
N ALA A 519 -28.20 16.77 -7.08
CA ALA A 519 -27.43 16.93 -5.85
C ALA A 519 -28.27 16.49 -4.63
N TRP A 520 -29.56 16.86 -4.58
CA TRP A 520 -30.46 16.48 -3.49
C TRP A 520 -30.84 14.99 -3.52
N GLU A 521 -30.99 14.39 -4.68
CA GLU A 521 -31.23 12.94 -4.79
C GLU A 521 -30.04 12.13 -4.21
N ARG A 522 -28.82 12.55 -4.51
CA ARG A 522 -27.59 11.85 -4.07
C ARG A 522 -27.21 12.19 -2.63
N PHE A 523 -27.18 13.48 -2.27
CA PHE A 523 -26.61 14.01 -1.05
C PHE A 523 -27.60 14.78 -0.17
N GLY A 524 -28.89 14.73 -0.48
CA GLY A 524 -29.92 15.51 0.21
C GLY A 524 -29.97 15.27 1.72
N HIS A 525 -29.64 14.07 2.18
CA HIS A 525 -29.54 13.76 3.61
C HIS A 525 -28.42 14.56 4.32
N LEU A 526 -27.31 14.82 3.66
CA LEU A 526 -26.22 15.65 4.19
C LEU A 526 -26.61 17.14 4.15
N MET A 527 -27.20 17.58 3.03
CA MET A 527 -27.68 18.96 2.89
C MET A 527 -28.79 19.28 3.91
N GLU A 528 -29.68 18.33 4.18
CA GLU A 528 -30.70 18.48 5.23
C GLU A 528 -30.06 18.58 6.61
N ALA A 529 -29.04 17.74 6.90
CA ALA A 529 -28.35 17.75 8.17
C ALA A 529 -27.62 19.08 8.41
N PHE A 530 -27.05 19.72 7.37
CA PHE A 530 -26.36 21.02 7.48
C PHE A 530 -27.26 22.13 8.03
N LYS A 531 -28.57 22.04 7.90
CA LYS A 531 -29.52 22.99 8.46
C LYS A 531 -29.57 23.03 9.99
N TYR A 532 -29.02 22.01 10.65
CA TYR A 532 -29.10 21.84 12.10
C TYR A 532 -27.78 22.11 12.83
N GLY A 533 -26.93 22.98 12.28
CA GLY A 533 -25.74 23.47 12.97
C GLY A 533 -24.53 22.56 12.82
N THR A 534 -24.01 22.48 11.61
CA THR A 534 -22.80 21.72 11.30
C THR A 534 -21.57 22.44 11.81
N PRO A 535 -20.71 21.78 12.62
CA PRO A 535 -19.43 22.37 13.03
C PRO A 535 -18.43 22.36 11.85
N PRO A 536 -17.46 23.28 11.84
CA PRO A 536 -16.27 23.11 11.01
C PRO A 536 -15.60 21.78 11.34
N HIS A 537 -15.28 20.97 10.33
CA HIS A 537 -14.69 19.64 10.55
C HIS A 537 -13.75 19.25 9.39
N GLY A 538 -12.93 18.27 9.66
CA GLY A 538 -12.00 17.70 8.70
C GLY A 538 -11.44 16.38 9.18
N GLY A 539 -10.83 15.64 8.30
CA GLY A 539 -10.31 14.32 8.63
C GLY A 539 -9.29 13.80 7.64
N LEU A 540 -8.83 12.60 7.90
CA LEU A 540 -7.84 11.90 7.10
C LEU A 540 -8.13 10.40 7.14
N ALA A 541 -7.81 9.71 6.07
CA ALA A 541 -7.84 8.25 6.03
C ALA A 541 -6.49 7.69 5.56
N TYR A 542 -5.92 6.78 6.35
CA TYR A 542 -4.76 6.00 5.93
C TYR A 542 -5.19 4.72 5.22
N GLY A 543 -4.54 4.38 4.12
CA GLY A 543 -4.55 3.03 3.57
C GLY A 543 -3.68 2.10 4.44
N LEU A 544 -4.31 1.39 5.39
CA LEU A 544 -3.58 0.53 6.34
C LEU A 544 -2.72 -0.51 5.60
N ASP A 545 -3.26 -1.10 4.54
CA ASP A 545 -2.55 -2.11 3.75
C ASP A 545 -1.26 -1.53 3.13
N ARG A 546 -1.34 -0.33 2.55
CA ARG A 546 -0.19 0.35 1.94
C ARG A 546 0.84 0.78 2.99
N LEU A 547 0.40 1.32 4.12
CA LEU A 547 1.29 1.69 5.22
C LEU A 547 2.08 0.47 5.72
N VAL A 548 1.39 -0.64 5.98
CA VAL A 548 2.03 -1.87 6.46
C VAL A 548 2.93 -2.49 5.38
N MET A 549 2.55 -2.45 4.11
CA MET A 549 3.36 -2.91 2.97
C MET A 549 4.72 -2.19 2.94
N ILE A 550 4.72 -0.85 3.03
CA ILE A 550 5.95 -0.06 3.02
C ILE A 550 6.79 -0.33 4.29
N MET A 551 6.15 -0.40 5.45
CA MET A 551 6.84 -0.73 6.72
C MET A 551 7.47 -2.13 6.69
N ALA A 552 6.83 -3.10 6.04
CA ALA A 552 7.33 -4.47 5.89
C ALA A 552 8.40 -4.61 4.77
N GLY A 553 8.59 -3.58 3.93
CA GLY A 553 9.47 -3.64 2.76
C GLY A 553 8.97 -4.59 1.68
N CYS A 554 7.64 -4.75 1.54
CA CYS A 554 7.01 -5.60 0.53
C CYS A 554 6.66 -4.80 -0.73
N ASP A 555 6.70 -5.47 -1.89
CA ASP A 555 6.37 -4.87 -3.18
C ASP A 555 4.86 -4.93 -3.51
N SER A 556 4.09 -5.70 -2.73
CA SER A 556 2.66 -5.89 -2.95
C SER A 556 1.88 -5.90 -1.63
N ILE A 557 0.71 -5.23 -1.64
CA ILE A 557 -0.23 -5.29 -0.48
C ILE A 557 -0.76 -6.70 -0.23
N ARG A 558 -0.68 -7.62 -1.20
CA ARG A 558 -1.07 -9.02 -1.02
C ARG A 558 -0.23 -9.76 0.02
N ASP A 559 0.99 -9.29 0.28
CA ASP A 559 1.87 -9.88 1.29
C ASP A 559 1.55 -9.41 2.73
N VAL A 560 0.71 -8.38 2.87
CA VAL A 560 0.26 -7.85 4.17
C VAL A 560 -1.25 -7.98 4.41
N ILE A 561 -1.96 -8.66 3.51
CA ILE A 561 -3.37 -9.03 3.63
C ILE A 561 -3.46 -10.55 3.73
N ALA A 562 -4.19 -11.06 4.74
CA ALA A 562 -4.26 -12.51 4.98
C ALA A 562 -4.82 -13.28 3.77
N PHE A 563 -5.94 -12.83 3.21
CA PHE A 563 -6.64 -13.48 2.08
C PHE A 563 -6.95 -12.44 0.99
N PRO A 564 -5.94 -12.05 0.18
CA PRO A 564 -6.10 -11.09 -0.89
C PRO A 564 -6.69 -11.75 -2.14
N LYS A 565 -7.17 -10.91 -3.07
CA LYS A 565 -7.59 -11.34 -4.40
C LYS A 565 -6.44 -11.21 -5.41
N VAL A 566 -6.47 -12.05 -6.44
CA VAL A 566 -5.57 -11.93 -7.61
C VAL A 566 -6.00 -10.78 -8.52
N GLN A 567 -5.23 -10.51 -9.56
CA GLN A 567 -5.47 -9.38 -10.46
C GLN A 567 -6.85 -9.43 -11.16
N THR A 568 -7.44 -10.61 -11.33
CA THR A 568 -8.79 -10.82 -11.87
C THR A 568 -9.91 -10.62 -10.84
N ALA A 569 -9.61 -10.05 -9.68
CA ALA A 569 -10.53 -9.87 -8.55
C ALA A 569 -11.10 -11.18 -7.95
N SER A 570 -10.51 -12.34 -8.29
CA SER A 570 -10.90 -13.64 -7.73
C SER A 570 -10.01 -14.04 -6.55
N GLU A 571 -10.55 -14.86 -5.65
CA GLU A 571 -9.85 -15.48 -4.54
C GLU A 571 -9.73 -16.98 -4.84
N LEU A 572 -8.48 -17.47 -4.90
CA LEU A 572 -8.18 -18.79 -5.45
C LEU A 572 -8.39 -19.95 -4.46
N MET A 573 -8.40 -19.69 -3.14
CA MET A 573 -8.54 -20.71 -2.11
C MET A 573 -9.99 -21.16 -1.97
N LEU A 574 -10.93 -20.22 -1.83
CA LEU A 574 -12.38 -20.47 -1.72
C LEU A 574 -13.09 -20.40 -3.08
N LYS A 575 -12.35 -20.07 -4.15
CA LYS A 575 -12.88 -19.93 -5.51
C LYS A 575 -14.00 -18.88 -5.62
N SER A 576 -13.80 -17.70 -5.02
CA SER A 576 -14.75 -16.59 -5.15
C SER A 576 -14.33 -15.58 -6.24
N PRO A 577 -15.25 -14.95 -7.00
CA PRO A 577 -16.71 -15.15 -6.96
C PRO A 577 -17.12 -16.52 -7.52
N SER A 578 -18.28 -17.01 -7.11
CA SER A 578 -18.85 -18.29 -7.53
C SER A 578 -20.29 -18.16 -7.95
N TYR A 579 -20.81 -19.15 -8.65
CA TYR A 579 -22.23 -19.25 -8.96
C TYR A 579 -23.04 -19.42 -7.67
N VAL A 580 -24.27 -18.93 -7.70
CA VAL A 580 -25.24 -19.09 -6.61
C VAL A 580 -26.43 -19.92 -7.07
N ASP A 581 -27.14 -20.55 -6.13
CA ASP A 581 -28.30 -21.36 -6.43
C ASP A 581 -29.41 -20.55 -7.12
N LYS A 582 -30.05 -21.14 -8.13
CA LYS A 582 -31.14 -20.51 -8.86
C LYS A 582 -32.26 -20.02 -7.94
N LYS A 583 -32.57 -20.80 -6.90
CA LYS A 583 -33.59 -20.44 -5.89
C LYS A 583 -33.25 -19.13 -5.17
N GLN A 584 -31.99 -18.88 -4.88
CA GLN A 584 -31.56 -17.63 -4.25
C GLN A 584 -31.75 -16.43 -5.19
N LEU A 585 -31.49 -16.60 -6.49
CA LEU A 585 -31.77 -15.57 -7.50
C LEU A 585 -33.28 -15.28 -7.64
N GLU A 586 -34.09 -16.33 -7.67
CA GLU A 586 -35.54 -16.21 -7.72
C GLU A 586 -36.11 -15.46 -6.50
N GLU A 587 -35.61 -15.75 -5.28
CA GLU A 587 -35.98 -15.04 -4.04
C GLU A 587 -35.59 -13.55 -4.07
N LEU A 588 -34.55 -13.19 -4.79
CA LEU A 588 -34.08 -11.82 -4.97
C LEU A 588 -34.79 -11.10 -6.14
N GLY A 589 -35.53 -11.84 -6.99
CA GLY A 589 -36.10 -11.30 -8.22
C GLY A 589 -35.06 -10.91 -9.27
N ILE A 590 -33.95 -11.67 -9.36
CA ILE A 590 -32.80 -11.40 -10.24
C ILE A 590 -32.62 -12.57 -11.21
N GLU A 591 -32.22 -12.25 -12.44
CA GLU A 591 -31.90 -13.24 -13.47
C GLU A 591 -30.49 -12.97 -14.02
N ILE A 592 -29.70 -14.04 -14.24
CA ILE A 592 -28.41 -13.97 -14.92
C ILE A 592 -28.68 -14.01 -16.43
N THR A 593 -28.37 -12.92 -17.13
CA THR A 593 -28.60 -12.78 -18.58
C THR A 593 -27.38 -13.13 -19.45
N VAL A 594 -26.21 -13.27 -18.84
CA VAL A 594 -25.00 -13.72 -19.54
C VAL A 594 -24.99 -15.24 -19.68
N PRO A 595 -24.46 -15.81 -20.78
CA PRO A 595 -24.29 -17.26 -20.92
C PRO A 595 -23.46 -17.82 -19.76
N VAL A 596 -23.98 -18.85 -19.09
CA VAL A 596 -23.23 -19.60 -18.08
C VAL A 596 -22.35 -20.59 -18.84
N ASP A 597 -21.05 -20.54 -18.62
CA ASP A 597 -20.13 -21.52 -19.20
C ASP A 597 -20.33 -22.88 -18.48
N ASP A 598 -21.01 -23.81 -19.15
CA ASP A 598 -21.30 -25.14 -18.59
C ASP A 598 -20.06 -26.03 -18.43
N GLY A 599 -18.89 -25.58 -18.92
CA GLY A 599 -17.61 -26.32 -18.83
C GLY A 599 -17.04 -26.44 -17.40
N GLU A 600 -17.45 -25.60 -16.46
CA GLU A 600 -16.99 -25.68 -15.06
C GLU A 600 -17.86 -26.62 -14.18
N LYS A 601 -19.05 -27.00 -14.62
CA LYS A 601 -19.93 -27.92 -13.85
C LYS A 601 -19.49 -29.39 -13.88
N GLU A 602 -18.77 -29.83 -14.91
CA GLU A 602 -18.35 -31.23 -15.04
C GLU A 602 -17.17 -31.62 -14.15
N ASN A 603 -16.42 -30.65 -13.59
CA ASN A 603 -15.28 -30.94 -12.73
C ASN A 603 -15.58 -30.96 -11.23
N SER A 604 -16.77 -30.57 -10.79
CA SER A 604 -17.15 -30.60 -9.38
C SER A 604 -17.76 -31.93 -8.92
N ASP A 605 -18.13 -32.81 -9.85
CA ASP A 605 -18.72 -34.13 -9.53
C ASP A 605 -17.71 -35.29 -9.62
N ASN A 606 -16.44 -35.01 -9.92
CA ASN A 606 -15.38 -36.00 -10.09
C ASN A 606 -14.12 -35.78 -9.23
N GLU A 607 -14.16 -34.99 -8.16
CA GLU A 607 -13.05 -34.90 -7.18
C GLU A 607 -13.51 -35.27 -5.76
#